data_e704a344488a2cc2bd8ab30c6f7691af
#
_entry.id   e704a344488a2cc2bd8ab30c6f7691af
#
_cell.length_a   1.000
_cell.length_b   1.000
_cell.length_c   1.000
_cell.angle_alpha   90.00
_cell.angle_beta   90.00
_cell.angle_gamma   90.00
#
_symmetry.space_group_name_H-M   'P 1'
#
loop_
_entity.id
_entity.type
_entity.pdbx_description
1 polymer ?
#
loop_
_entity_poly.entity_id
_entity_poly.type
_entity_poly.pdbx_seq_one_letter_code
_entity_poly.pdbx_strand_id
1 'polypeptide(L)'
;ARVILIGQKGSIQAPSEVVWHDWSGANAPVFERGVANAHNGRYMIEALAAGVDLVTSGQADAFCFAPLNKSALRQGGMTQEDELRWFAEHMHYTGVCGELNVLKNLWTARVTSHVPLSEVSSLLNPEKVADAIRMISQALKASGIDQPRVAVCGLNPHNGDNGNYGDEEGRIIAPGVQQAADMGFAADGPFPADTAFVRAIRSPGGYDGVVTMYHDQGQIAMKLMGFEQGVTVHGGLPCPITTPAHGTAYDIAGRGVANPQAMTNAFELAARMANSRRSSQPQPEETLS
;
A
#
# COMPACT_ATOMS: atom_id res chain seq x y z
N ALA A 1 -8.38 3.86 18.92
CA ALA A 1 -8.51 4.88 17.88
C ALA A 1 -9.94 5.40 17.83
N ARG A 2 -10.14 6.70 17.56
CA ARG A 2 -11.44 7.25 17.20
C ARG A 2 -11.69 6.97 15.72
N VAL A 3 -12.88 6.47 15.38
CA VAL A 3 -13.24 6.06 14.01
C VAL A 3 -14.20 7.07 13.40
N ILE A 4 -13.91 7.55 12.20
CA ILE A 4 -14.82 8.31 11.35
C ILE A 4 -15.25 7.38 10.22
N LEU A 5 -16.52 7.06 10.11
CA LEU A 5 -17.08 6.22 9.07
C LEU A 5 -17.72 7.09 7.98
N ILE A 6 -17.25 6.93 6.76
CA ILE A 6 -17.73 7.69 5.59
C ILE A 6 -18.83 6.88 4.90
N GLY A 7 -20.02 7.43 4.76
CA GLY A 7 -21.15 6.77 4.09
C GLY A 7 -22.51 7.25 4.58
N GLN A 8 -23.58 6.58 4.15
CA GLN A 8 -24.93 6.89 4.61
C GLN A 8 -25.15 6.38 6.04
N LYS A 9 -25.45 7.29 6.97
CA LYS A 9 -25.77 6.94 8.36
C LYS A 9 -26.95 5.98 8.41
N GLY A 10 -26.76 4.88 9.13
CA GLY A 10 -27.79 3.83 9.24
C GLY A 10 -27.77 2.78 8.12
N SER A 11 -26.91 2.91 7.10
CA SER A 11 -26.73 1.87 6.06
C SER A 11 -26.14 0.58 6.61
N ILE A 12 -25.39 0.67 7.70
CA ILE A 12 -24.87 -0.44 8.49
C ILE A 12 -25.08 -0.19 9.98
N GLN A 13 -25.09 -1.26 10.79
CA GLN A 13 -25.06 -1.17 12.23
C GLN A 13 -23.62 -0.86 12.67
N ALA A 14 -23.42 0.30 13.30
CA ALA A 14 -22.13 0.74 13.81
C ALA A 14 -22.19 0.96 15.33
N PRO A 15 -21.08 0.75 16.08
CA PRO A 15 -20.97 1.12 17.47
C PRO A 15 -21.25 2.61 17.72
N SER A 16 -21.74 2.96 18.91
CA SER A 16 -22.14 4.33 19.27
C SER A 16 -20.97 5.33 19.26
N GLU A 17 -19.74 4.84 19.45
CA GLU A 17 -18.50 5.64 19.48
C GLU A 17 -18.02 6.07 18.09
N VAL A 18 -18.59 5.49 17.03
CA VAL A 18 -18.22 5.82 15.65
C VAL A 18 -18.85 7.17 15.27
N VAL A 19 -18.01 8.06 14.77
CA VAL A 19 -18.45 9.34 14.18
C VAL A 19 -18.78 9.11 12.71
N TRP A 20 -19.96 9.55 12.27
CA TRP A 20 -20.34 9.46 10.88
C TRP A 20 -19.97 10.74 10.13
N HIS A 21 -19.25 10.58 9.01
CA HIS A 21 -19.25 11.55 7.94
C HIS A 21 -20.39 11.16 6.99
N ASP A 22 -21.55 11.74 7.22
CA ASP A 22 -22.84 11.26 6.71
C ASP A 22 -23.23 11.95 5.41
N TRP A 23 -23.58 11.15 4.41
CA TRP A 23 -24.10 11.61 3.12
C TRP A 23 -25.63 11.42 2.97
N SER A 24 -26.36 11.30 4.05
CA SER A 24 -27.81 11.06 4.06
C SER A 24 -28.66 12.28 3.67
N GLY A 25 -28.07 13.38 3.18
CA GLY A 25 -28.79 14.55 2.67
C GLY A 25 -29.59 14.31 1.38
N ALA A 26 -30.37 15.27 0.95
CA ALA A 26 -31.25 15.21 -0.24
C ALA A 26 -30.51 14.82 -1.56
N ASN A 27 -29.22 15.00 -1.61
CA ASN A 27 -28.34 14.66 -2.75
C ASN A 27 -27.47 13.43 -2.48
N ALA A 28 -27.71 12.67 -1.41
CA ALA A 28 -26.94 11.47 -1.12
C ALA A 28 -27.05 10.48 -2.29
N PRO A 29 -25.93 9.99 -2.82
CA PRO A 29 -25.98 9.04 -3.92
C PRO A 29 -26.60 7.72 -3.46
N VAL A 30 -27.55 7.20 -4.24
CA VAL A 30 -28.14 5.87 -4.00
C VAL A 30 -27.23 4.86 -4.69
N PHE A 31 -26.66 3.91 -3.95
CA PHE A 31 -25.86 2.84 -4.53
C PHE A 31 -26.63 1.51 -4.60
N GLU A 32 -26.31 0.70 -5.61
CA GLU A 32 -26.80 -0.67 -5.79
C GLU A 32 -25.75 -1.67 -5.31
N ARG A 33 -26.13 -2.55 -4.39
CA ARG A 33 -25.21 -3.59 -3.88
C ARG A 33 -24.84 -4.60 -4.96
N GLY A 34 -23.54 -4.90 -5.08
CA GLY A 34 -23.04 -5.94 -6.00
C GLY A 34 -23.11 -5.58 -7.48
N VAL A 35 -23.31 -4.31 -7.84
CA VAL A 35 -23.42 -3.86 -9.22
C VAL A 35 -22.29 -2.90 -9.56
N ALA A 36 -21.61 -3.17 -10.69
CA ALA A 36 -20.59 -2.28 -11.24
C ALA A 36 -21.25 -1.34 -12.27
N ASN A 37 -21.51 -0.11 -11.88
CA ASN A 37 -22.09 0.93 -12.75
C ASN A 37 -21.50 2.31 -12.47
N ALA A 38 -21.78 3.27 -13.35
CA ALA A 38 -21.25 4.65 -13.25
C ALA A 38 -21.70 5.35 -11.96
N HIS A 39 -22.90 5.06 -11.48
CA HIS A 39 -23.44 5.68 -10.28
C HIS A 39 -22.69 5.23 -9.03
N ASN A 40 -22.50 3.92 -8.87
CA ASN A 40 -21.67 3.35 -7.80
C ASN A 40 -20.22 3.82 -7.90
N GLY A 41 -19.70 3.98 -9.13
CA GLY A 41 -18.35 4.52 -9.35
C GLY A 41 -18.19 5.95 -8.83
N ARG A 42 -19.14 6.84 -9.12
CA ARG A 42 -19.14 8.20 -8.57
C ARG A 42 -19.21 8.21 -7.05
N TYR A 43 -20.10 7.38 -6.46
CA TYR A 43 -20.18 7.23 -5.02
C TYR A 43 -18.82 6.85 -4.40
N MET A 44 -18.13 5.86 -4.98
CA MET A 44 -16.82 5.44 -4.49
C MET A 44 -15.79 6.57 -4.60
N ILE A 45 -15.73 7.30 -5.73
CA ILE A 45 -14.78 8.41 -5.93
C ILE A 45 -15.03 9.52 -4.90
N GLU A 46 -16.27 9.90 -4.67
CA GLU A 46 -16.64 10.91 -3.68
C GLU A 46 -16.32 10.47 -2.24
N ALA A 47 -16.50 9.17 -1.92
CA ALA A 47 -16.11 8.62 -0.63
C ALA A 47 -14.58 8.62 -0.43
N LEU A 48 -13.82 8.31 -1.48
CA LEU A 48 -12.36 8.39 -1.46
C LEU A 48 -11.90 9.84 -1.27
N ALA A 49 -12.50 10.79 -1.99
CA ALA A 49 -12.21 12.22 -1.85
C ALA A 49 -12.45 12.70 -0.41
N ALA A 50 -13.63 12.39 0.16
CA ALA A 50 -13.93 12.74 1.55
C ALA A 50 -12.92 12.14 2.54
N GLY A 51 -12.48 10.89 2.33
CA GLY A 51 -11.45 10.26 3.16
C GLY A 51 -10.10 10.96 3.07
N VAL A 52 -9.67 11.31 1.87
CA VAL A 52 -8.43 12.05 1.64
C VAL A 52 -8.50 13.45 2.23
N ASP A 53 -9.61 14.17 2.05
CA ASP A 53 -9.79 15.51 2.59
C ASP A 53 -9.74 15.54 4.12
N LEU A 54 -10.30 14.52 4.78
CA LEU A 54 -10.21 14.38 6.24
C LEU A 54 -8.77 14.20 6.73
N VAL A 55 -7.95 13.40 6.01
CA VAL A 55 -6.54 13.19 6.42
C VAL A 55 -5.64 14.36 6.02
N THR A 56 -5.89 15.01 4.91
CA THR A 56 -5.08 16.18 4.47
C THR A 56 -5.38 17.42 5.29
N SER A 57 -6.63 17.59 5.76
CA SER A 57 -7.01 18.67 6.67
C SER A 57 -6.63 18.42 8.14
N GLY A 58 -6.04 17.25 8.47
CA GLY A 58 -5.65 16.90 9.84
C GLY A 58 -6.82 16.49 10.74
N GLN A 59 -8.02 16.29 10.20
CA GLN A 59 -9.19 15.79 10.95
C GLN A 59 -9.11 14.29 11.23
N ALA A 60 -8.35 13.56 10.41
CA ALA A 60 -7.99 12.16 10.61
C ALA A 60 -6.49 11.95 10.41
N ASP A 61 -5.93 10.88 11.00
CA ASP A 61 -4.49 10.57 10.93
C ASP A 61 -4.16 9.52 9.90
N ALA A 62 -5.12 8.70 9.51
CA ALA A 62 -4.99 7.66 8.50
C ALA A 62 -6.33 7.41 7.81
N PHE A 63 -6.29 6.84 6.62
CA PHE A 63 -7.44 6.44 5.85
C PHE A 63 -7.38 4.94 5.54
N CYS A 64 -8.46 4.22 5.84
CA CYS A 64 -8.64 2.82 5.47
C CYS A 64 -9.92 2.67 4.67
N PHE A 65 -9.86 2.11 3.47
CA PHE A 65 -11.03 1.94 2.61
C PHE A 65 -11.29 0.49 2.24
N ALA A 66 -12.55 0.17 2.00
CA ALA A 66 -13.00 -1.15 1.56
C ALA A 66 -12.61 -1.41 0.10
N PRO A 67 -12.58 -2.68 -0.35
CA PRO A 67 -12.24 -3.02 -1.74
C PRO A 67 -13.09 -2.27 -2.77
N LEU A 68 -12.47 -1.83 -3.85
CA LEU A 68 -13.09 -1.04 -4.91
C LEU A 68 -13.24 -1.84 -6.21
N ASN A 69 -14.28 -1.55 -6.97
CA ASN A 69 -14.48 -2.12 -8.30
C ASN A 69 -13.92 -1.19 -9.37
N LYS A 70 -12.81 -1.56 -10.00
CA LYS A 70 -12.11 -0.75 -11.01
C LYS A 70 -13.00 -0.41 -12.22
N SER A 71 -13.87 -1.32 -12.65
CA SER A 71 -14.80 -1.05 -13.75
C SER A 71 -15.80 0.04 -13.38
N ALA A 72 -16.36 -0.01 -12.17
CA ALA A 72 -17.27 1.01 -11.69
C ALA A 72 -16.56 2.36 -11.50
N LEU A 73 -15.35 2.39 -10.95
CA LEU A 73 -14.56 3.62 -10.81
C LEU A 73 -14.34 4.31 -12.16
N ARG A 74 -13.94 3.56 -13.20
CA ARG A 74 -13.76 4.10 -14.55
C ARG A 74 -15.06 4.62 -15.13
N GLN A 75 -16.16 3.88 -15.00
CA GLN A 75 -17.49 4.33 -15.41
C GLN A 75 -17.94 5.58 -14.63
N GLY A 76 -17.52 5.71 -13.37
CA GLY A 76 -17.80 6.85 -12.50
C GLY A 76 -16.99 8.10 -12.81
N GLY A 77 -15.97 8.00 -13.66
CA GLY A 77 -15.16 9.14 -14.12
C GLY A 77 -13.70 9.12 -13.66
N MET A 78 -13.22 8.05 -12.99
CA MET A 78 -11.79 7.92 -12.68
C MET A 78 -10.99 7.67 -13.96
N THR A 79 -10.07 8.55 -14.26
CA THR A 79 -9.22 8.50 -15.46
C THR A 79 -7.82 7.95 -15.18
N GLN A 80 -7.39 7.94 -13.93
CA GLN A 80 -6.11 7.44 -13.48
C GLN A 80 -6.02 5.91 -13.62
N GLU A 81 -4.80 5.39 -13.73
CA GLU A 81 -4.54 3.96 -13.88
C GLU A 81 -5.07 3.15 -12.68
N ASP A 82 -4.88 3.69 -11.49
CA ASP A 82 -5.27 3.08 -10.21
C ASP A 82 -5.60 4.12 -9.14
N GLU A 83 -6.04 3.64 -7.99
CA GLU A 83 -6.41 4.46 -6.84
C GLU A 83 -5.20 5.23 -6.29
N LEU A 84 -3.99 4.64 -6.32
CA LEU A 84 -2.77 5.31 -5.84
C LEU A 84 -2.46 6.57 -6.66
N ARG A 85 -2.57 6.48 -7.99
CA ARG A 85 -2.37 7.63 -8.88
C ARG A 85 -3.43 8.69 -8.67
N TRP A 86 -4.67 8.25 -8.44
CA TRP A 86 -5.77 9.14 -8.12
C TRP A 86 -5.53 9.87 -6.78
N PHE A 87 -5.07 9.16 -5.72
CA PHE A 87 -4.73 9.79 -4.45
C PHE A 87 -3.60 10.81 -4.59
N ALA A 88 -2.52 10.46 -5.29
CA ALA A 88 -1.40 11.37 -5.51
C ALA A 88 -1.86 12.66 -6.22
N GLU A 89 -2.68 12.54 -7.26
CA GLU A 89 -3.23 13.69 -7.99
C GLU A 89 -4.17 14.53 -7.10
N HIS A 90 -5.08 13.89 -6.38
CA HIS A 90 -6.02 14.58 -5.47
C HIS A 90 -5.32 15.33 -4.34
N MET A 91 -4.20 14.79 -3.85
CA MET A 91 -3.35 15.44 -2.84
C MET A 91 -2.33 16.43 -3.42
N HIS A 92 -2.29 16.64 -4.73
CA HIS A 92 -1.24 17.39 -5.43
C HIS A 92 0.17 16.92 -5.08
N TYR A 93 0.33 15.60 -4.88
CA TYR A 93 1.59 14.99 -4.48
C TYR A 93 2.39 14.55 -5.71
N THR A 94 3.63 15.04 -5.80
CA THR A 94 4.55 14.78 -6.93
C THR A 94 5.73 13.89 -6.55
N GLY A 95 5.77 13.40 -5.30
CA GLY A 95 6.85 12.52 -4.83
C GLY A 95 6.71 11.08 -5.32
N VAL A 96 7.69 10.28 -4.97
CA VAL A 96 7.68 8.84 -5.27
C VAL A 96 6.63 8.14 -4.43
N CYS A 97 5.72 7.44 -5.09
CA CYS A 97 4.71 6.61 -4.44
C CYS A 97 4.53 5.28 -5.16
N GLY A 98 4.12 4.25 -4.43
CA GLY A 98 3.95 2.90 -4.93
C GLY A 98 3.09 2.06 -3.99
N GLU A 99 2.55 0.96 -4.53
CA GLU A 99 1.83 -0.01 -3.70
C GLU A 99 2.82 -0.90 -2.95
N LEU A 100 2.60 -1.03 -1.66
CA LEU A 100 3.25 -2.01 -0.80
C LEU A 100 2.25 -3.10 -0.43
N ASN A 101 2.66 -4.35 -0.50
CA ASN A 101 1.82 -5.46 -0.07
C ASN A 101 2.33 -6.00 1.26
N VAL A 102 1.43 -6.20 2.19
CA VAL A 102 1.74 -6.64 3.56
C VAL A 102 1.00 -7.93 3.86
N LEU A 103 1.75 -8.91 4.30
CA LEU A 103 1.20 -10.18 4.80
C LEU A 103 1.88 -10.55 6.11
N LYS A 104 1.12 -10.55 7.20
CA LYS A 104 1.67 -10.72 8.56
C LYS A 104 2.77 -9.67 8.82
N ASN A 105 4.01 -10.14 9.00
CA ASN A 105 5.15 -9.27 9.30
C ASN A 105 6.05 -9.00 8.09
N LEU A 106 5.69 -9.50 6.90
CA LEU A 106 6.48 -9.30 5.69
C LEU A 106 5.83 -8.29 4.77
N TRP A 107 6.60 -7.29 4.38
CA TRP A 107 6.22 -6.27 3.41
C TRP A 107 6.92 -6.50 2.08
N THR A 108 6.28 -6.14 1.00
CA THR A 108 6.92 -6.12 -0.32
C THR A 108 6.68 -4.80 -1.03
N ALA A 109 7.73 -4.34 -1.71
CA ALA A 109 7.70 -3.27 -2.70
C ALA A 109 8.18 -3.80 -4.04
N ARG A 110 7.92 -3.07 -5.11
CA ARG A 110 8.42 -3.38 -6.45
C ARG A 110 8.92 -2.14 -7.16
N VAL A 111 9.99 -2.32 -7.93
CA VAL A 111 10.62 -1.21 -8.69
C VAL A 111 9.78 -0.86 -9.92
N THR A 112 9.27 -1.88 -10.63
CA THR A 112 8.30 -1.73 -11.72
C THR A 112 7.00 -2.42 -11.38
N SER A 113 5.86 -1.91 -11.87
CA SER A 113 4.54 -2.44 -11.56
C SER A 113 3.81 -2.91 -12.82
N HIS A 114 2.77 -2.30 -13.26
CA HIS A 114 1.90 -2.72 -14.36
C HIS A 114 2.51 -2.42 -15.75
N VAL A 115 3.64 -3.05 -16.04
CA VAL A 115 4.35 -2.93 -17.33
C VAL A 115 4.57 -4.31 -17.96
N PRO A 116 4.68 -4.41 -19.30
CA PRO A 116 5.05 -5.66 -19.94
C PRO A 116 6.40 -6.18 -19.43
N LEU A 117 6.52 -7.50 -19.23
CA LEU A 117 7.77 -8.10 -18.75
C LEU A 117 8.97 -7.76 -19.64
N SER A 118 8.76 -7.64 -20.95
CA SER A 118 9.78 -7.26 -21.94
C SER A 118 10.36 -5.85 -21.71
N GLU A 119 9.68 -4.99 -20.98
CA GLU A 119 10.10 -3.62 -20.71
C GLU A 119 10.80 -3.46 -19.36
N VAL A 120 10.70 -4.45 -18.47
CA VAL A 120 11.19 -4.35 -17.09
C VAL A 120 12.66 -3.94 -17.04
N SER A 121 13.54 -4.66 -17.72
CA SER A 121 15.00 -4.37 -17.68
C SER A 121 15.32 -2.93 -18.13
N SER A 122 14.64 -2.43 -19.17
CA SER A 122 14.85 -1.07 -19.69
C SER A 122 14.33 0.03 -18.77
N LEU A 123 13.38 -0.29 -17.90
CA LEU A 123 12.77 0.66 -16.96
C LEU A 123 13.52 0.73 -15.63
N LEU A 124 14.44 -0.22 -15.36
CA LEU A 124 15.25 -0.22 -14.14
C LEU A 124 16.38 0.81 -14.23
N ASN A 125 16.64 1.47 -13.13
CA ASN A 125 17.84 2.26 -12.88
C ASN A 125 18.14 2.28 -11.37
N PRO A 126 19.38 2.65 -10.95
CA PRO A 126 19.75 2.65 -9.54
C PRO A 126 18.87 3.53 -8.66
N GLU A 127 18.46 4.69 -9.16
CA GLU A 127 17.60 5.64 -8.42
C GLU A 127 16.24 5.03 -8.08
N LYS A 128 15.57 4.36 -9.03
CA LYS A 128 14.29 3.69 -8.78
C LYS A 128 14.42 2.54 -7.78
N VAL A 129 15.53 1.81 -7.79
CA VAL A 129 15.80 0.75 -6.80
C VAL A 129 15.96 1.38 -5.41
N ALA A 130 16.75 2.45 -5.29
CA ALA A 130 16.93 3.19 -4.04
C ALA A 130 15.61 3.79 -3.55
N ASP A 131 14.80 4.35 -4.42
CA ASP A 131 13.46 4.89 -4.10
C ASP A 131 12.52 3.81 -3.58
N ALA A 132 12.49 2.62 -4.16
CA ALA A 132 11.67 1.51 -3.67
C ALA A 132 12.13 1.06 -2.28
N ILE A 133 13.44 0.98 -2.02
CA ILE A 133 14.01 0.66 -0.70
C ILE A 133 13.64 1.75 0.31
N ARG A 134 13.80 3.03 -0.03
CA ARG A 134 13.43 4.16 0.81
C ARG A 134 11.95 4.11 1.18
N MET A 135 11.09 3.94 0.19
CA MET A 135 9.63 3.93 0.36
C MET A 135 9.18 2.82 1.31
N ILE A 136 9.63 1.58 1.10
CA ILE A 136 9.25 0.46 1.99
C ILE A 136 9.84 0.64 3.38
N SER A 137 11.07 1.12 3.51
CA SER A 137 11.71 1.36 4.81
C SER A 137 10.99 2.43 5.62
N GLN A 138 10.56 3.52 4.98
CA GLN A 138 9.77 4.57 5.63
C GLN A 138 8.40 4.06 6.08
N ALA A 139 7.73 3.24 5.27
CA ALA A 139 6.45 2.64 5.63
C ALA A 139 6.59 1.63 6.79
N LEU A 140 7.64 0.82 6.81
CA LEU A 140 7.99 -0.08 7.91
C LEU A 140 8.23 0.71 9.21
N LYS A 141 8.99 1.81 9.15
CA LYS A 141 9.18 2.70 10.30
C LYS A 141 7.85 3.28 10.80
N ALA A 142 7.03 3.75 9.88
CA ALA A 142 5.69 4.27 10.22
C ALA A 142 4.78 3.18 10.83
N SER A 143 5.00 1.91 10.55
CA SER A 143 4.27 0.79 11.17
C SER A 143 4.77 0.39 12.56
N GLY A 144 5.87 1.02 13.05
CA GLY A 144 6.44 0.79 14.38
C GLY A 144 7.69 -0.08 14.40
N ILE A 145 8.35 -0.29 13.25
CA ILE A 145 9.64 -0.99 13.18
C ILE A 145 10.77 0.04 13.13
N ASP A 146 11.49 0.25 14.22
CA ASP A 146 12.48 1.31 14.35
C ASP A 146 13.67 1.17 13.37
N GLN A 147 14.14 -0.06 13.16
CA GLN A 147 15.30 -0.38 12.32
C GLN A 147 14.93 -1.45 11.28
N PRO A 148 14.12 -1.11 10.27
CA PRO A 148 13.70 -2.08 9.28
C PRO A 148 14.87 -2.54 8.42
N ARG A 149 14.91 -3.85 8.13
CA ARG A 149 15.86 -4.47 7.23
C ARG A 149 15.14 -4.92 5.96
N VAL A 150 15.70 -4.56 4.81
CA VAL A 150 15.09 -4.83 3.50
C VAL A 150 15.99 -5.74 2.68
N ALA A 151 15.43 -6.85 2.18
CA ALA A 151 16.10 -7.70 1.19
C ALA A 151 15.74 -7.21 -0.23
N VAL A 152 16.72 -7.14 -1.12
CA VAL A 152 16.52 -6.74 -2.52
C VAL A 152 16.72 -7.93 -3.43
N CYS A 153 15.74 -8.24 -4.27
CA CYS A 153 15.84 -9.29 -5.28
C CYS A 153 16.73 -8.86 -6.46
N GLY A 154 17.43 -9.80 -7.06
CA GLY A 154 17.94 -9.65 -8.41
C GLY A 154 16.84 -9.73 -9.46
N LEU A 155 17.15 -9.35 -10.69
CA LEU A 155 16.25 -9.48 -11.84
C LEU A 155 16.38 -10.86 -12.49
N ASN A 156 17.62 -11.29 -12.67
CA ASN A 156 17.98 -12.45 -13.50
C ASN A 156 18.11 -13.74 -12.67
N PRO A 157 17.99 -14.92 -13.30
CA PRO A 157 18.24 -16.19 -12.64
C PRO A 157 19.62 -16.21 -11.98
N HIS A 158 19.69 -16.81 -10.78
CA HIS A 158 20.93 -16.92 -10.00
C HIS A 158 21.68 -15.59 -9.81
N ASN A 159 20.92 -14.49 -9.76
CA ASN A 159 21.49 -13.14 -9.58
C ASN A 159 22.49 -12.76 -10.70
N GLY A 160 22.14 -13.13 -11.94
CA GLY A 160 22.94 -12.88 -13.13
C GLY A 160 24.12 -13.83 -13.34
N ASP A 161 24.49 -14.65 -12.35
CA ASP A 161 25.61 -15.62 -12.40
C ASP A 161 26.87 -15.04 -13.04
N ASN A 162 27.40 -13.96 -12.45
CA ASN A 162 28.58 -13.24 -12.94
C ASN A 162 28.44 -12.71 -14.38
N GLY A 163 27.23 -12.38 -14.82
CA GLY A 163 26.92 -11.85 -16.15
C GLY A 163 26.54 -12.91 -17.19
N ASN A 164 26.50 -14.19 -16.83
CA ASN A 164 26.10 -15.26 -17.75
C ASN A 164 24.61 -15.15 -18.15
N TYR A 165 23.76 -14.60 -17.26
CA TYR A 165 22.32 -14.47 -17.47
C TYR A 165 21.82 -13.01 -17.45
N GLY A 166 22.72 -12.04 -17.54
CA GLY A 166 22.44 -10.61 -17.50
C GLY A 166 23.34 -9.90 -16.50
N ASP A 167 23.45 -8.59 -16.61
CA ASP A 167 24.36 -7.75 -15.82
C ASP A 167 23.66 -6.70 -14.96
N GLU A 168 22.32 -6.67 -14.97
CA GLU A 168 21.51 -5.68 -14.28
C GLU A 168 21.76 -5.66 -12.77
N GLU A 169 22.10 -6.81 -12.18
CA GLU A 169 22.47 -6.91 -10.78
C GLU A 169 23.68 -6.06 -10.43
N GLY A 170 24.74 -6.15 -11.23
CA GLY A 170 25.97 -5.40 -11.03
C GLY A 170 25.87 -3.94 -11.46
N ARG A 171 25.19 -3.68 -12.57
CA ARG A 171 25.13 -2.36 -13.21
C ARG A 171 24.03 -1.47 -12.64
N ILE A 172 22.95 -2.03 -12.12
CA ILE A 172 21.75 -1.28 -11.70
C ILE A 172 21.41 -1.57 -10.24
N ILE A 173 21.21 -2.84 -9.88
CA ILE A 173 20.56 -3.17 -8.61
C ILE A 173 21.52 -2.95 -7.43
N ALA A 174 22.75 -3.45 -7.50
CA ALA A 174 23.75 -3.25 -6.45
C ALA A 174 24.08 -1.74 -6.24
N PRO A 175 24.28 -0.93 -7.29
CA PRO A 175 24.40 0.52 -7.12
C PRO A 175 23.19 1.17 -6.47
N GLY A 176 21.94 0.73 -6.77
CA GLY A 176 20.73 1.23 -6.12
C GLY A 176 20.65 0.86 -4.64
N VAL A 177 21.06 -0.35 -4.27
CA VAL A 177 21.18 -0.77 -2.87
C VAL A 177 22.20 0.11 -2.13
N GLN A 178 23.35 0.40 -2.76
CA GLN A 178 24.37 1.28 -2.19
C GLN A 178 23.84 2.71 -2.00
N GLN A 179 23.14 3.27 -2.99
CA GLN A 179 22.51 4.59 -2.87
C GLN A 179 21.51 4.65 -1.70
N ALA A 180 20.72 3.60 -1.49
CA ALA A 180 19.80 3.52 -0.35
C ALA A 180 20.58 3.46 0.98
N ALA A 181 21.69 2.73 1.05
CA ALA A 181 22.57 2.67 2.22
C ALA A 181 23.18 4.04 2.53
N ASP A 182 23.63 4.77 1.51
CA ASP A 182 24.19 6.14 1.65
C ASP A 182 23.13 7.14 2.17
N MET A 183 21.84 6.88 1.90
CA MET A 183 20.71 7.61 2.46
C MET A 183 20.31 7.14 3.88
N GLY A 184 20.99 6.14 4.46
CA GLY A 184 20.73 5.63 5.81
C GLY A 184 19.63 4.56 5.89
N PHE A 185 19.30 3.89 4.78
CA PHE A 185 18.34 2.77 4.75
C PHE A 185 19.08 1.43 4.71
N ALA A 186 18.80 0.56 5.70
CA ALA A 186 19.41 -0.77 5.77
C ALA A 186 18.78 -1.72 4.76
N ALA A 187 19.53 -2.05 3.71
CA ALA A 187 19.13 -2.99 2.67
C ALA A 187 20.30 -3.89 2.29
N ASP A 188 20.00 -5.16 2.07
CA ASP A 188 20.95 -6.18 1.63
C ASP A 188 20.51 -6.77 0.30
N GLY A 189 21.44 -7.04 -0.58
CA GLY A 189 21.20 -7.63 -1.91
C GLY A 189 22.16 -7.12 -2.99
N PRO A 190 21.90 -7.45 -4.26
CA PRO A 190 20.80 -8.30 -4.73
C PRO A 190 20.94 -9.77 -4.33
N PHE A 191 19.80 -10.42 -4.07
CA PHE A 191 19.70 -11.85 -3.80
C PHE A 191 18.94 -12.56 -4.93
N PRO A 192 19.25 -13.84 -5.25
CA PRO A 192 18.43 -14.62 -6.17
C PRO A 192 16.95 -14.59 -5.73
N ALA A 193 16.06 -14.21 -6.63
CA ALA A 193 14.65 -13.94 -6.29
C ALA A 193 13.90 -15.17 -5.77
N ASP A 194 14.25 -16.35 -6.26
CA ASP A 194 13.70 -17.65 -5.84
C ASP A 194 14.00 -17.99 -4.36
N THR A 195 15.07 -17.44 -3.79
CA THR A 195 15.47 -17.66 -2.40
C THR A 195 15.29 -16.46 -1.49
N ALA A 196 15.11 -15.26 -2.04
CA ALA A 196 15.00 -14.01 -1.28
C ALA A 196 13.85 -14.07 -0.25
N PHE A 197 12.67 -14.56 -0.64
CA PHE A 197 11.53 -14.73 0.26
C PHE A 197 11.76 -15.78 1.35
N VAL A 198 12.42 -16.90 1.00
CA VAL A 198 12.80 -17.95 1.97
C VAL A 198 13.77 -17.37 2.99
N ARG A 199 14.74 -16.57 2.53
CA ARG A 199 15.71 -15.87 3.38
C ARG A 199 15.02 -14.88 4.31
N ALA A 200 14.08 -14.08 3.79
CA ALA A 200 13.34 -13.10 4.58
C ALA A 200 12.56 -13.74 5.74
N ILE A 201 11.95 -14.91 5.51
CA ILE A 201 11.06 -15.54 6.48
C ILE A 201 11.81 -16.44 7.46
N ARG A 202 12.83 -17.18 7.00
CA ARG A 202 13.45 -18.30 7.75
C ARG A 202 14.77 -17.94 8.42
N SER A 203 15.42 -16.83 8.04
CA SER A 203 16.70 -16.46 8.66
C SER A 203 16.49 -15.93 10.08
N PRO A 204 17.31 -16.33 11.07
CA PRO A 204 17.34 -15.65 12.36
C PRO A 204 17.61 -14.15 12.17
N GLY A 205 16.73 -13.31 12.69
CA GLY A 205 16.81 -11.86 12.44
C GLY A 205 16.50 -11.48 11.00
N GLY A 206 15.57 -12.18 10.33
CA GLY A 206 15.19 -12.07 8.93
C GLY A 206 15.04 -10.64 8.38
N TYR A 207 14.25 -10.48 7.35
CA TYR A 207 13.99 -9.16 6.77
C TYR A 207 12.52 -8.79 7.00
N ASP A 208 12.28 -7.52 7.25
CA ASP A 208 10.94 -6.95 7.42
C ASP A 208 10.29 -6.67 6.07
N GLY A 209 11.12 -6.42 5.05
CA GLY A 209 10.67 -6.13 3.70
C GLY A 209 11.48 -6.80 2.61
N VAL A 210 10.84 -6.99 1.45
CA VAL A 210 11.48 -7.47 0.22
C VAL A 210 11.17 -6.51 -0.92
N VAL A 211 12.18 -6.02 -1.60
CA VAL A 211 12.05 -5.23 -2.84
C VAL A 211 12.26 -6.15 -4.03
N THR A 212 11.27 -6.21 -4.91
CA THR A 212 11.29 -6.99 -6.15
C THR A 212 11.43 -6.08 -7.37
N MET A 213 11.88 -6.61 -8.48
CA MET A 213 12.10 -5.82 -9.68
C MET A 213 10.83 -5.64 -10.51
N TYR A 214 9.90 -6.60 -10.46
CA TYR A 214 8.64 -6.56 -11.19
C TYR A 214 7.49 -7.24 -10.41
N HIS A 215 6.28 -7.02 -10.88
CA HIS A 215 5.05 -7.40 -10.20
C HIS A 215 4.99 -8.89 -9.80
N ASP A 216 5.10 -9.82 -10.74
CA ASP A 216 4.87 -11.24 -10.46
C ASP A 216 5.98 -11.86 -9.62
N GLN A 217 7.20 -11.27 -9.65
CA GLN A 217 8.31 -11.73 -8.82
C GLN A 217 7.96 -11.71 -7.31
N GLY A 218 7.17 -10.74 -6.88
CA GLY A 218 6.72 -10.63 -5.49
C GLY A 218 5.32 -11.19 -5.25
N GLN A 219 4.40 -10.92 -6.15
CA GLN A 219 2.99 -11.25 -5.93
C GLN A 219 2.70 -12.75 -5.89
N ILE A 220 3.41 -13.56 -6.67
CA ILE A 220 3.29 -15.02 -6.61
C ILE A 220 3.65 -15.53 -5.22
N ALA A 221 4.79 -15.10 -4.68
CA ALA A 221 5.23 -15.49 -3.34
C ALA A 221 4.22 -15.05 -2.25
N MET A 222 3.79 -13.80 -2.29
CA MET A 222 2.84 -13.25 -1.31
C MET A 222 1.49 -13.97 -1.34
N LYS A 223 0.97 -14.26 -2.52
CA LYS A 223 -0.32 -14.97 -2.66
C LYS A 223 -0.25 -16.41 -2.16
N LEU A 224 0.85 -17.10 -2.43
CA LEU A 224 1.06 -18.47 -1.93
C LEU A 224 1.22 -18.53 -0.41
N MET A 225 1.71 -17.46 0.20
CA MET A 225 1.90 -17.38 1.66
C MET A 225 0.60 -17.07 2.43
N GLY A 226 -0.42 -16.48 1.80
CA GLY A 226 -1.68 -16.19 2.50
C GLY A 226 -2.52 -15.08 1.88
N PHE A 227 -3.08 -15.32 0.72
CA PHE A 227 -3.86 -14.35 -0.05
C PHE A 227 -4.99 -13.65 0.74
N GLU A 228 -5.69 -14.39 1.62
CA GLU A 228 -6.90 -13.92 2.31
C GLU A 228 -6.63 -12.90 3.44
N GLN A 229 -5.38 -12.69 3.82
CA GLN A 229 -4.99 -11.81 4.94
C GLN A 229 -4.19 -10.59 4.48
N GLY A 230 -3.96 -10.49 3.17
CA GLY A 230 -3.13 -9.45 2.59
C GLY A 230 -3.71 -8.05 2.72
N VAL A 231 -2.81 -7.09 2.95
CA VAL A 231 -3.12 -5.65 2.99
C VAL A 231 -2.30 -4.95 1.92
N THR A 232 -2.92 -3.99 1.26
CA THR A 232 -2.21 -3.02 0.41
C THR A 232 -2.06 -1.70 1.17
N VAL A 233 -0.84 -1.16 1.18
CA VAL A 233 -0.52 0.17 1.70
C VAL A 233 -0.09 1.04 0.53
N HIS A 234 -0.68 2.22 0.41
CA HIS A 234 -0.27 3.22 -0.58
C HIS A 234 0.95 3.97 -0.04
N GLY A 235 2.14 3.41 -0.31
CA GLY A 235 3.42 3.92 0.17
C GLY A 235 3.84 5.22 -0.49
N GLY A 236 4.62 6.02 0.24
CA GLY A 236 5.16 7.29 -0.23
C GLY A 236 4.21 8.49 -0.08
N LEU A 237 2.91 8.28 0.03
CA LEU A 237 1.93 9.35 0.23
C LEU A 237 2.11 10.05 1.59
N PRO A 238 1.65 11.32 1.72
CA PRO A 238 1.84 12.11 2.95
C PRO A 238 1.14 11.56 4.19
N CYS A 239 0.19 10.65 4.05
CA CYS A 239 -0.56 10.03 5.13
C CYS A 239 -0.72 8.52 4.90
N PRO A 240 -0.90 7.71 5.96
CA PRO A 240 -1.18 6.29 5.83
C PRO A 240 -2.51 6.05 5.13
N ILE A 241 -2.48 5.32 4.02
CA ILE A 241 -3.68 4.84 3.32
C ILE A 241 -3.56 3.34 3.13
N THR A 242 -4.56 2.59 3.59
CA THR A 242 -4.57 1.13 3.57
C THR A 242 -5.86 0.57 3.00
N THR A 243 -5.80 -0.63 2.43
CA THR A 243 -6.96 -1.36 1.94
C THR A 243 -6.68 -2.88 1.96
N PRO A 244 -7.70 -3.76 2.03
CA PRO A 244 -7.51 -5.18 1.80
C PRO A 244 -6.94 -5.46 0.39
N ALA A 245 -6.06 -6.44 0.27
CA ALA A 245 -5.43 -6.79 -1.01
C ALA A 245 -6.33 -7.65 -1.94
N HIS A 246 -7.62 -7.84 -1.61
CA HIS A 246 -8.59 -8.59 -2.41
C HIS A 246 -9.63 -7.67 -3.07
N GLY A 247 -10.35 -8.19 -4.06
CA GLY A 247 -11.41 -7.46 -4.76
C GLY A 247 -12.74 -7.40 -3.98
N THR A 248 -13.75 -6.81 -4.60
CA THR A 248 -15.06 -6.52 -4.01
C THR A 248 -15.95 -7.75 -3.73
N ALA A 249 -15.64 -8.92 -4.30
CA ALA A 249 -16.40 -10.15 -4.10
C ALA A 249 -17.94 -9.97 -4.26
N TYR A 250 -18.37 -9.32 -5.32
CA TYR A 250 -19.79 -9.01 -5.58
C TYR A 250 -20.69 -10.26 -5.65
N ASP A 251 -20.12 -11.42 -6.01
CA ASP A 251 -20.78 -12.72 -6.06
C ASP A 251 -21.30 -13.21 -4.70
N ILE A 252 -20.72 -12.73 -3.60
CA ILE A 252 -21.15 -13.04 -2.23
C ILE A 252 -21.80 -11.86 -1.51
N ALA A 253 -22.04 -10.75 -2.21
CA ALA A 253 -22.63 -9.57 -1.61
C ALA A 253 -23.99 -9.86 -0.97
N GLY A 254 -24.20 -9.45 0.28
CA GLY A 254 -25.45 -9.68 1.02
C GLY A 254 -25.62 -11.07 1.62
N ARG A 255 -24.69 -12.03 1.40
CA ARG A 255 -24.80 -13.39 1.94
C ARG A 255 -24.27 -13.55 3.36
N GLY A 256 -23.54 -12.55 3.91
CA GLY A 256 -22.97 -12.62 5.25
C GLY A 256 -21.82 -13.63 5.42
N VAL A 257 -21.18 -14.06 4.32
CA VAL A 257 -20.13 -15.11 4.31
C VAL A 257 -18.73 -14.55 3.99
N ALA A 258 -18.59 -13.24 3.81
CA ALA A 258 -17.31 -12.61 3.54
C ALA A 258 -16.34 -12.80 4.72
N ASN A 259 -15.06 -13.07 4.41
CA ASN A 259 -14.01 -13.09 5.42
C ASN A 259 -13.53 -11.65 5.70
N PRO A 260 -13.74 -11.08 6.91
CA PRO A 260 -13.34 -9.72 7.21
C PRO A 260 -11.85 -9.55 7.56
N GLN A 261 -11.07 -10.64 7.63
CA GLN A 261 -9.74 -10.62 8.21
C GLN A 261 -8.79 -9.62 7.53
N ALA A 262 -8.78 -9.56 6.21
CA ALA A 262 -7.94 -8.61 5.49
C ALA A 262 -8.34 -7.14 5.76
N MET A 263 -9.65 -6.86 5.88
CA MET A 263 -10.13 -5.53 6.23
C MET A 263 -9.75 -5.15 7.66
N THR A 264 -9.86 -6.10 8.61
CA THR A 264 -9.42 -5.92 10.00
C THR A 264 -7.91 -5.63 10.04
N ASN A 265 -7.11 -6.42 9.33
CA ASN A 265 -5.65 -6.21 9.25
C ASN A 265 -5.30 -4.84 8.64
N ALA A 266 -6.02 -4.40 7.60
CA ALA A 266 -5.80 -3.11 6.96
C ALA A 266 -6.12 -1.95 7.91
N PHE A 267 -7.23 -2.04 8.63
CA PHE A 267 -7.63 -1.05 9.63
C PHE A 267 -6.65 -0.96 10.81
N GLU A 268 -6.25 -2.11 11.37
CA GLU A 268 -5.28 -2.17 12.46
C GLU A 268 -3.91 -1.61 12.05
N LEU A 269 -3.48 -1.89 10.82
CA LEU A 269 -2.24 -1.34 10.27
C LEU A 269 -2.34 0.18 10.12
N ALA A 270 -3.43 0.71 9.56
CA ALA A 270 -3.66 2.14 9.46
C ALA A 270 -3.59 2.82 10.84
N ALA A 271 -4.25 2.22 11.85
CA ALA A 271 -4.24 2.75 13.21
C ALA A 271 -2.84 2.74 13.84
N ARG A 272 -2.04 1.69 13.63
CA ARG A 272 -0.63 1.65 14.10
C ARG A 272 0.21 2.73 13.43
N MET A 273 0.12 2.87 12.11
CA MET A 273 0.85 3.89 11.37
C MET A 273 0.47 5.31 11.80
N ALA A 274 -0.82 5.56 12.06
CA ALA A 274 -1.31 6.83 12.59
C ALA A 274 -0.71 7.16 13.96
N ASN A 275 -0.68 6.19 14.88
CA ASN A 275 -0.13 6.37 16.22
C ASN A 275 1.37 6.64 16.19
N SER A 276 2.13 5.90 15.38
CA SER A 276 3.59 6.13 15.21
C SER A 276 3.88 7.54 14.71
N ARG A 277 3.09 8.02 13.74
CA ARG A 277 3.22 9.37 13.19
C ARG A 277 2.98 10.46 14.24
N ARG A 278 1.94 10.31 15.07
CA ARG A 278 1.65 11.26 16.19
C ARG A 278 2.78 11.32 17.21
N SER A 279 3.35 10.17 17.54
CA SER A 279 4.47 10.09 18.51
C SER A 279 5.75 10.74 17.98
N SER A 280 5.89 10.87 16.65
CA SER A 280 7.06 11.47 15.99
C SER A 280 6.90 12.98 15.72
N GLN A 281 5.71 13.55 15.89
CA GLN A 281 5.49 14.99 15.78
C GLN A 281 5.81 15.66 17.13
N PRO A 282 6.58 16.78 17.16
CA PRO A 282 6.78 17.52 18.38
C PRO A 282 5.42 17.95 18.93
N GLN A 283 5.16 17.66 20.20
CA GLN A 283 3.97 18.18 20.89
C GLN A 283 4.05 19.71 20.85
N PRO A 284 2.95 20.42 20.54
CA PRO A 284 2.92 21.86 20.71
C PRO A 284 3.26 22.15 22.18
N GLU A 285 4.27 22.98 22.40
CA GLU A 285 4.59 23.49 23.73
C GLU A 285 3.30 24.06 24.33
N GLU A 286 2.83 23.47 25.44
CA GLU A 286 1.81 24.09 26.26
C GLU A 286 2.36 25.43 26.69
N THR A 287 1.92 26.51 26.04
CA THR A 287 2.10 27.86 26.51
C THR A 287 1.37 27.97 27.85
N LEU A 288 2.12 27.76 28.94
CA LEU A 288 1.68 28.12 30.27
C LEU A 288 1.44 29.64 30.28
N SER A 289 0.16 30.00 30.21
CA SER A 289 -0.33 31.36 30.47
C SER A 289 -0.70 31.53 31.94
#